data_ba666a69dab447aa6dcac0e4a49deb1b
#
_entry.id   ba666a69dab447aa6dcac0e4a49deb1b
#
_cell.length_a   1.000
_cell.length_b   1.000
_cell.length_c   1.000
_cell.angle_alpha   90.00
_cell.angle_beta   90.00
_cell.angle_gamma   90.00
#
_symmetry.space_group_name_H-M   'P 1'
#
loop_
_entity.id
_entity.type
_entity.pdbx_description
1 polymer ?
#
loop_
_entity_poly.entity_id
_entity_poly.type
_entity_poly.pdbx_seq_one_letter_code
_entity_poly.pdbx_strand_id
1 'polypeptide(L)'
;RELRRLHLVEDALERLYNSGRFRLTLAYVLARTGLRPFDLFLMAGEWAEAQGGMQRIGLEAYTACMWTFFRGLKGIEPAGLRDAMACDILHSRRGGFLPACLYREDGRLKKLKRAVAFQAGRGAGGVQRAVVILESRKEKAVVAEYADCDPVTGWYPLELVEVDRLEKSLY
;
A
#
# COMPACT_ATOMS: atom_id res chain seq x y z
N ARG A 1 18.55 27.38 -8.73
CA ARG A 1 18.66 26.11 -7.93
C ARG A 1 17.43 25.89 -7.06
N GLU A 2 16.95 26.90 -6.33
CA GLU A 2 15.79 26.79 -5.42
C GLU A 2 14.50 26.44 -6.15
N LEU A 3 14.18 27.09 -7.26
CA LEU A 3 13.00 26.79 -8.09
C LEU A 3 12.97 25.33 -8.54
N ARG A 4 14.11 24.75 -8.96
CA ARG A 4 14.17 23.33 -9.31
C ARG A 4 13.84 22.43 -8.13
N ARG A 5 14.36 22.72 -6.94
CA ARG A 5 14.06 21.95 -5.73
C ARG A 5 12.57 22.01 -5.38
N LEU A 6 11.96 23.19 -5.50
CA LEU A 6 10.52 23.35 -5.27
C LEU A 6 9.70 22.52 -6.27
N HIS A 7 10.03 22.50 -7.55
CA HIS A 7 9.36 21.66 -8.54
C HIS A 7 9.50 20.16 -8.23
N LEU A 8 10.67 19.72 -7.77
CA LEU A 8 10.85 18.30 -7.38
C LEU A 8 9.99 17.94 -6.17
N VAL A 9 9.90 18.83 -5.19
CA VAL A 9 9.02 18.63 -4.03
C VAL A 9 7.56 18.63 -4.44
N GLU A 10 7.15 19.56 -5.30
CA GLU A 10 5.77 19.67 -5.79
C GLU A 10 5.34 18.39 -6.54
N ASP A 11 6.17 17.89 -7.48
CA ASP A 11 5.89 16.66 -8.22
C ASP A 11 5.80 15.44 -7.29
N ALA A 12 6.72 15.33 -6.34
CA ALA A 12 6.68 14.27 -5.34
C ALA A 12 5.47 14.38 -4.40
N LEU A 13 5.12 15.59 -3.96
CA LEU A 13 3.94 15.84 -3.12
C LEU A 13 2.65 15.43 -3.85
N GLU A 14 2.50 15.84 -5.12
CA GLU A 14 1.33 15.52 -5.93
C GLU A 14 1.13 14.01 -6.06
N ARG A 15 2.19 13.27 -6.32
CA ARG A 15 2.13 11.84 -6.56
C ARG A 15 2.03 11.00 -5.30
N LEU A 16 2.71 11.40 -4.22
CA LEU A 16 2.77 10.62 -2.99
C LEU A 16 1.69 11.01 -2.00
N TYR A 17 1.42 12.30 -1.85
CA TYR A 17 0.48 12.81 -0.83
C TYR A 17 -0.89 13.12 -1.43
N ASN A 18 -0.98 14.05 -2.41
CA ASN A 18 -2.26 14.52 -2.95
C ASN A 18 -3.02 13.40 -3.67
N SER A 19 -2.31 12.43 -4.25
CA SER A 19 -2.96 11.26 -4.87
C SER A 19 -3.75 10.40 -3.86
N GLY A 20 -3.46 10.50 -2.56
CA GLY A 20 -4.04 9.67 -1.50
C GLY A 20 -3.61 8.20 -1.49
N ARG A 21 -2.73 7.79 -2.43
CA ARG A 21 -2.39 6.37 -2.68
C ARG A 21 -1.26 5.83 -1.82
N PHE A 22 -0.55 6.69 -1.09
CA PHE A 22 0.62 6.33 -0.25
C PHE A 22 0.48 6.84 1.17
N ARG A 23 -0.74 6.97 1.67
CA ARG A 23 -1.02 7.56 2.98
C ARG A 23 -0.40 6.77 4.12
N LEU A 24 -0.65 5.47 4.17
CA LEU A 24 -0.11 4.58 5.21
C LEU A 24 1.40 4.42 5.06
N THR A 25 1.87 4.35 3.82
CA THR A 25 3.30 4.33 3.48
C THR A 25 4.01 5.58 4.00
N LEU A 26 3.50 6.77 3.71
CA LEU A 26 4.09 8.03 4.17
C LEU A 26 4.09 8.13 5.69
N ALA A 27 2.98 7.76 6.34
CA ALA A 27 2.91 7.74 7.79
C ALA A 27 3.96 6.80 8.40
N TYR A 28 4.12 5.61 7.86
CA TYR A 28 5.13 4.64 8.27
C TYR A 28 6.55 5.20 8.07
N VAL A 29 6.86 5.71 6.87
CA VAL A 29 8.21 6.20 6.52
C VAL A 29 8.60 7.38 7.40
N LEU A 30 7.73 8.37 7.57
CA LEU A 30 8.00 9.54 8.41
C LEU A 30 8.22 9.14 9.88
N ALA A 31 7.40 8.23 10.41
CA ALA A 31 7.53 7.75 11.79
C ALA A 31 8.84 6.98 12.01
N ARG A 32 9.32 6.22 11.04
CA ARG A 32 10.52 5.38 11.17
C ARG A 32 11.81 6.13 10.87
N THR A 33 11.79 7.12 9.98
CA THR A 33 12.98 7.88 9.59
C THR A 33 13.19 9.14 10.43
N GLY A 34 12.12 9.70 11.01
CA GLY A 34 12.14 11.01 11.66
C GLY A 34 12.40 12.19 10.71
N LEU A 35 12.34 11.96 9.41
CA LEU A 35 12.50 13.03 8.41
C LEU A 35 11.33 14.02 8.48
N ARG A 36 11.62 15.29 8.19
CA ARG A 36 10.56 16.26 7.94
C ARG A 36 9.90 15.94 6.58
N PRO A 37 8.58 16.14 6.42
CA PRO A 37 7.90 15.89 5.16
C PRO A 37 8.56 16.54 3.95
N PHE A 38 8.97 17.79 4.04
CA PHE A 38 9.66 18.50 2.97
C PHE A 38 10.95 17.79 2.53
N ASP A 39 11.76 17.36 3.49
CA ASP A 39 13.03 16.66 3.19
C ASP A 39 12.77 15.30 2.51
N LEU A 40 11.75 14.56 2.97
CA LEU A 40 11.35 13.30 2.34
C LEU A 40 10.90 13.51 0.88
N PHE A 41 10.04 14.49 0.62
CA PHE A 41 9.57 14.78 -0.74
C PHE A 41 10.69 15.28 -1.64
N LEU A 42 11.61 16.09 -1.13
CA LEU A 42 12.78 16.52 -1.88
C LEU A 42 13.67 15.35 -2.26
N MET A 43 13.99 14.48 -1.29
CA MET A 43 14.79 13.27 -1.55
C MET A 43 14.12 12.34 -2.56
N ALA A 44 12.79 12.15 -2.46
CA ALA A 44 12.02 11.36 -3.41
C ALA A 44 12.04 11.97 -4.82
N GLY A 45 11.89 13.29 -4.93
CA GLY A 45 11.95 14.01 -6.20
C GLY A 45 13.34 13.93 -6.85
N GLU A 46 14.40 14.16 -6.08
CA GLU A 46 15.78 14.07 -6.54
C GLU A 46 16.12 12.63 -6.99
N TRP A 47 15.68 11.64 -6.23
CA TRP A 47 15.86 10.24 -6.59
C TRP A 47 15.11 9.88 -7.88
N ALA A 48 13.85 10.31 -8.01
CA ALA A 48 13.04 10.09 -9.20
C ALA A 48 13.67 10.73 -10.45
N GLU A 49 14.21 11.94 -10.32
CA GLU A 49 14.90 12.63 -11.40
C GLU A 49 16.17 11.88 -11.82
N ALA A 50 16.95 11.37 -10.86
CA ALA A 50 18.13 10.56 -11.13
C ALA A 50 17.83 9.25 -11.86
N GLN A 51 16.59 8.72 -11.74
CA GLN A 51 16.10 7.56 -12.50
C GLN A 51 15.57 7.94 -13.90
N GLY A 52 15.78 9.16 -14.37
CA GLY A 52 15.32 9.63 -15.68
C GLY A 52 13.91 10.25 -15.66
N GLY A 53 13.38 10.54 -14.48
CA GLY A 53 12.05 11.08 -14.27
C GLY A 53 10.96 10.00 -14.30
N MET A 54 9.81 10.29 -13.68
CA MET A 54 8.71 9.33 -13.53
C MET A 54 7.38 9.83 -14.10
N GLN A 55 7.44 10.82 -15.01
CA GLN A 55 6.24 11.56 -15.42
C GLN A 55 5.24 10.74 -16.25
N ARG A 56 5.67 9.63 -16.89
CA ARG A 56 4.83 8.83 -17.80
C ARG A 56 4.75 7.35 -17.43
N ILE A 57 5.09 6.97 -16.20
CA ILE A 57 5.00 5.59 -15.77
C ILE A 57 3.65 5.30 -15.10
N GLY A 58 3.15 4.08 -15.30
CA GLY A 58 1.93 3.61 -14.65
C GLY A 58 2.10 3.46 -13.14
N LEU A 59 0.97 3.35 -12.43
CA LEU A 59 0.95 3.24 -10.96
C LEU A 59 1.77 2.06 -10.44
N GLU A 60 1.75 0.92 -11.10
CA GLU A 60 2.49 -0.27 -10.69
C GLU A 60 4.00 -0.03 -10.74
N ALA A 61 4.49 0.52 -11.85
CA ALA A 61 5.90 0.89 -12.01
C ALA A 61 6.31 1.97 -11.00
N TYR A 62 5.45 2.98 -10.77
CA TYR A 62 5.69 4.01 -9.77
C TYR A 62 5.78 3.40 -8.36
N THR A 63 4.88 2.48 -8.01
CA THR A 63 4.91 1.76 -6.74
C THR A 63 6.22 0.98 -6.57
N ALA A 64 6.68 0.28 -7.61
CA ALA A 64 7.96 -0.44 -7.57
C ALA A 64 9.16 0.49 -7.40
N CYS A 65 9.14 1.65 -8.05
CA CYS A 65 10.16 2.68 -7.87
C CYS A 65 10.17 3.22 -6.43
N MET A 66 9.01 3.56 -5.88
CA MET A 66 8.90 4.05 -4.51
C MET A 66 9.26 2.98 -3.47
N TRP A 67 8.94 1.71 -3.72
CA TRP A 67 9.43 0.60 -2.92
C TRP A 67 10.95 0.59 -2.85
N THR A 68 11.62 0.72 -3.98
CA THR A 68 13.10 0.75 -4.05
C THR A 68 13.68 1.96 -3.31
N PHE A 69 13.10 3.13 -3.49
CA PHE A 69 13.51 4.35 -2.81
C PHE A 69 13.34 4.25 -1.28
N PHE A 70 12.13 3.98 -0.81
CA PHE A 70 11.84 3.96 0.63
C PHE A 70 12.61 2.86 1.36
N ARG A 71 12.77 1.69 0.74
CA ARG A 71 13.54 0.58 1.33
C ARG A 71 15.01 0.94 1.58
N GLY A 72 15.57 1.89 0.82
CA GLY A 72 16.94 2.38 0.97
C GLY A 72 17.11 3.39 2.10
N LEU A 73 16.04 3.92 2.68
CA LEU A 73 16.13 4.92 3.75
C LEU A 73 16.53 4.27 5.08
N LYS A 74 17.38 4.97 5.83
CA LYS A 74 17.79 4.53 7.17
C LYS A 74 16.59 4.43 8.13
N GLY A 75 16.50 3.33 8.86
CA GLY A 75 15.43 3.08 9.84
C GLY A 75 14.20 2.38 9.28
N ILE A 76 14.14 2.16 7.97
CA ILE A 76 13.04 1.42 7.35
C ILE A 76 13.25 -0.09 7.46
N GLU A 77 12.26 -0.76 8.00
CA GLU A 77 12.15 -2.22 7.98
C GLU A 77 11.36 -2.68 6.76
N PRO A 78 11.94 -3.50 5.87
CA PRO A 78 11.27 -3.89 4.62
C PRO A 78 9.90 -4.53 4.82
N ALA A 79 9.72 -5.38 5.84
CA ALA A 79 8.43 -6.01 6.12
C ALA A 79 7.34 -4.99 6.46
N GLY A 80 7.63 -4.04 7.34
CA GLY A 80 6.69 -2.98 7.71
C GLY A 80 6.36 -2.04 6.55
N LEU A 81 7.37 -1.68 5.75
CA LEU A 81 7.15 -0.89 4.53
C LEU A 81 6.25 -1.62 3.53
N ARG A 82 6.54 -2.91 3.29
CA ARG A 82 5.73 -3.75 2.40
C ARG A 82 4.28 -3.79 2.85
N ASP A 83 4.04 -3.96 4.13
CA ASP A 83 2.69 -4.03 4.69
C ASP A 83 1.94 -2.71 4.54
N ALA A 84 2.60 -1.58 4.81
CA ALA A 84 2.01 -0.26 4.61
C ALA A 84 1.64 -0.02 3.14
N MET A 85 2.54 -0.33 2.20
CA MET A 85 2.29 -0.17 0.76
C MET A 85 1.20 -1.13 0.25
N ALA A 86 1.15 -2.37 0.74
CA ALA A 86 0.11 -3.33 0.39
C ALA A 86 -1.27 -2.87 0.89
N CYS A 87 -1.34 -2.33 2.12
CA CYS A 87 -2.56 -1.75 2.67
C CYS A 87 -3.03 -0.53 1.87
N ASP A 88 -2.11 0.34 1.44
CA ASP A 88 -2.45 1.49 0.59
C ASP A 88 -3.07 1.05 -0.75
N ILE A 89 -2.57 -0.03 -1.36
CA ILE A 89 -3.16 -0.58 -2.59
C ILE A 89 -4.55 -1.16 -2.35
N LEU A 90 -4.72 -1.94 -1.28
CA LEU A 90 -6.03 -2.48 -0.90
C LEU A 90 -7.05 -1.38 -0.64
N HIS A 91 -6.62 -0.31 0.00
CA HIS A 91 -7.42 0.82 0.43
C HIS A 91 -7.86 1.72 -0.73
N SER A 92 -6.97 1.93 -1.71
CA SER A 92 -7.17 2.87 -2.81
C SER A 92 -7.60 2.23 -4.14
N ARG A 93 -7.51 0.90 -4.28
CA ARG A 93 -7.75 0.22 -5.55
C ARG A 93 -8.61 -1.03 -5.39
N ARG A 94 -9.76 -1.01 -6.05
CA ARG A 94 -10.66 -2.17 -6.12
C ARG A 94 -9.95 -3.37 -6.74
N GLY A 95 -10.11 -4.56 -6.13
CA GLY A 95 -9.59 -5.83 -6.62
C GLY A 95 -8.32 -6.31 -5.94
N GLY A 96 -7.58 -5.45 -5.21
CA GLY A 96 -6.47 -5.86 -4.34
C GLY A 96 -5.28 -6.53 -5.04
N PHE A 97 -5.07 -6.26 -6.33
CA PHE A 97 -3.92 -6.78 -7.06
C PHE A 97 -2.65 -6.06 -6.62
N LEU A 98 -1.71 -6.80 -6.03
CA LEU A 98 -0.43 -6.28 -5.59
C LEU A 98 0.61 -6.35 -6.72
N PRO A 99 1.40 -5.28 -6.92
CA PRO A 99 2.60 -5.31 -7.76
C PRO A 99 3.58 -6.41 -7.30
N ALA A 100 4.36 -6.95 -8.25
CA ALA A 100 5.30 -8.03 -7.99
C ALA A 100 6.28 -7.73 -6.84
N CYS A 101 6.71 -6.48 -6.71
CA CYS A 101 7.62 -6.05 -5.63
C CYS A 101 7.02 -6.21 -4.22
N LEU A 102 5.69 -6.16 -4.09
CA LEU A 102 4.96 -6.31 -2.82
C LEU A 102 4.33 -7.69 -2.65
N TYR A 103 4.23 -8.48 -3.72
CA TYR A 103 3.69 -9.82 -3.65
C TYR A 103 4.61 -10.74 -2.84
N ARG A 104 4.03 -11.55 -1.98
CA ARG A 104 4.71 -12.64 -1.26
C ARG A 104 3.91 -13.91 -1.41
N GLU A 105 4.59 -14.96 -1.79
CA GLU A 105 3.99 -16.29 -1.81
C GLU A 105 3.85 -16.80 -0.37
N ASP A 106 2.63 -17.16 0.01
CA ASP A 106 2.31 -17.80 1.29
C ASP A 106 1.27 -18.89 1.00
N GLY A 107 1.57 -20.14 1.41
CA GLY A 107 0.69 -21.29 1.19
C GLY A 107 -0.71 -21.12 1.81
N ARG A 108 -0.85 -20.28 2.84
CA ARG A 108 -2.13 -19.95 3.48
C ARG A 108 -2.97 -18.98 2.66
N LEU A 109 -2.34 -18.13 1.83
CA LEU A 109 -3.03 -17.06 1.10
C LEU A 109 -4.16 -17.59 0.22
N LYS A 110 -3.98 -18.76 -0.40
CA LYS A 110 -5.03 -19.40 -1.22
C LYS A 110 -6.25 -19.80 -0.39
N LYS A 111 -6.03 -20.33 0.82
CA LYS A 111 -7.11 -20.67 1.76
C LYS A 111 -7.83 -19.41 2.23
N LEU A 112 -7.09 -18.38 2.61
CA LEU A 112 -7.66 -17.10 3.07
C LEU A 112 -8.48 -16.42 1.98
N LYS A 113 -8.02 -16.41 0.73
CA LYS A 113 -8.81 -15.88 -0.40
C LYS A 113 -10.14 -16.61 -0.56
N ARG A 114 -10.16 -17.94 -0.39
CA ARG A 114 -11.40 -18.74 -0.40
C ARG A 114 -12.30 -18.40 0.79
N ALA A 115 -11.74 -18.26 2.00
CA ALA A 115 -12.48 -17.90 3.19
C ALA A 115 -13.19 -16.54 3.04
N VAL A 116 -12.44 -15.55 2.59
CA VAL A 116 -12.96 -14.19 2.39
C VAL A 116 -14.04 -14.15 1.29
N ALA A 117 -13.85 -14.90 0.19
CA ALA A 117 -14.84 -15.01 -0.88
C ALA A 117 -16.10 -15.75 -0.40
N PHE A 118 -15.97 -16.78 0.41
CA PHE A 118 -17.09 -17.51 0.99
C PHE A 118 -17.94 -16.66 1.93
N GLN A 119 -17.29 -15.86 2.78
CA GLN A 119 -17.98 -14.89 3.64
C GLN A 119 -18.72 -13.82 2.83
N ALA A 120 -18.14 -13.36 1.72
CA ALA A 120 -18.76 -12.40 0.82
C ALA A 120 -20.01 -12.94 0.13
N GLY A 121 -20.04 -14.23 -0.23
CA GLY A 121 -21.18 -14.89 -0.87
C GLY A 121 -22.38 -15.15 0.05
N ARG A 122 -22.22 -15.07 1.36
CA ARG A 122 -23.32 -15.21 2.35
C ARG A 122 -24.14 -13.94 2.54
N GLY A 123 -23.66 -12.79 2.06
CA GLY A 123 -24.42 -11.52 2.06
C GLY A 123 -25.19 -11.35 0.75
N ALA A 124 -26.41 -10.82 0.82
CA ALA A 124 -27.19 -10.45 -0.36
C ALA A 124 -26.43 -9.42 -1.19
N GLY A 125 -25.88 -9.84 -2.35
CA GLY A 125 -25.21 -8.94 -3.28
C GLY A 125 -23.73 -9.22 -3.62
N GLY A 126 -23.09 -10.25 -3.02
CA GLY A 126 -21.76 -10.71 -3.44
C GLY A 126 -20.68 -9.64 -3.45
N VAL A 127 -20.38 -9.03 -2.30
CA VAL A 127 -19.36 -7.97 -2.18
C VAL A 127 -17.97 -8.54 -2.45
N GLN A 128 -17.24 -7.93 -3.39
CA GLN A 128 -15.85 -8.32 -3.65
C GLN A 128 -14.96 -7.95 -2.45
N ARG A 129 -14.08 -8.89 -2.06
CA ARG A 129 -13.11 -8.69 -0.99
C ARG A 129 -11.71 -9.11 -1.44
N ALA A 130 -10.69 -8.48 -0.87
CA ALA A 130 -9.30 -8.89 -1.02
C ALA A 130 -8.66 -9.10 0.35
N VAL A 131 -7.63 -9.94 0.41
CA VAL A 131 -6.90 -10.25 1.63
C VAL A 131 -5.40 -10.27 1.39
N VAL A 132 -4.65 -9.72 2.33
CA VAL A 132 -3.18 -9.74 2.36
C VAL A 132 -2.72 -10.16 3.75
N ILE A 133 -1.82 -11.16 3.81
CA ILE A 133 -1.13 -11.52 5.06
C ILE A 133 -0.04 -10.47 5.30
N LEU A 134 0.07 -9.97 6.54
CA LEU A 134 1.11 -9.04 6.91
C LEU A 134 2.46 -9.76 7.03
N GLU A 135 3.50 -9.19 6.42
CA GLU A 135 4.87 -9.74 6.49
C GLU A 135 5.51 -9.49 7.85
N SER A 136 5.22 -8.33 8.46
CA SER A 136 5.70 -7.95 9.79
C SER A 136 4.98 -8.67 10.94
N ARG A 137 3.78 -9.22 10.69
CA ARG A 137 2.92 -9.94 11.65
C ARG A 137 2.19 -11.06 10.94
N LYS A 138 2.86 -12.18 10.73
CA LYS A 138 2.37 -13.32 9.91
C LYS A 138 1.11 -14.02 10.46
N GLU A 139 0.76 -13.77 11.71
CA GLU A 139 -0.50 -14.19 12.34
C GLU A 139 -1.68 -13.27 11.99
N LYS A 140 -1.41 -12.12 11.38
CA LYS A 140 -2.42 -11.12 11.01
C LYS A 140 -2.56 -10.99 9.50
N ALA A 141 -3.78 -10.71 9.08
CA ALA A 141 -4.10 -10.35 7.69
C ALA A 141 -4.95 -9.09 7.67
N VAL A 142 -4.92 -8.38 6.56
CA VAL A 142 -5.80 -7.25 6.29
C VAL A 142 -6.77 -7.65 5.19
N VAL A 143 -8.05 -7.42 5.43
CA VAL A 143 -9.14 -7.65 4.49
C VAL A 143 -9.67 -6.30 4.04
N ALA A 144 -9.78 -6.10 2.73
CA ALA A 144 -10.49 -4.96 2.13
C ALA A 144 -11.87 -5.42 1.64
N GLU A 145 -12.87 -4.60 1.87
CA GLU A 145 -14.21 -4.80 1.35
C GLU A 145 -14.55 -3.72 0.32
N TYR A 146 -14.95 -4.14 -0.88
CA TYR A 146 -15.16 -3.24 -2.02
C TYR A 146 -16.67 -3.02 -2.30
N ALA A 147 -17.48 -2.93 -1.25
CA ALA A 147 -18.88 -2.53 -1.36
C ALA A 147 -19.01 -1.04 -1.64
N ASP A 148 -18.75 -0.25 -0.61
CA ASP A 148 -18.84 1.19 -0.61
C ASP A 148 -17.49 1.79 -0.23
N CYS A 149 -17.03 2.78 -0.98
CA CYS A 149 -15.88 3.59 -0.59
C CYS A 149 -16.35 4.82 0.19
N ASP A 150 -15.47 5.35 1.01
CA ASP A 150 -15.69 6.64 1.65
C ASP A 150 -15.91 7.73 0.59
N PRO A 151 -17.05 8.49 0.63
CA PRO A 151 -17.40 9.42 -0.43
C PRO A 151 -16.48 10.64 -0.53
N VAL A 152 -15.71 10.93 0.50
CA VAL A 152 -14.79 12.08 0.54
C VAL A 152 -13.40 11.68 0.06
N THR A 153 -12.91 10.53 0.51
CA THR A 153 -11.55 10.07 0.23
C THR A 153 -11.46 9.08 -0.92
N GLY A 154 -12.56 8.43 -1.28
CA GLY A 154 -12.59 7.32 -2.23
C GLY A 154 -11.98 6.02 -1.70
N TRP A 155 -11.71 5.92 -0.40
CA TRP A 155 -11.03 4.78 0.19
C TRP A 155 -12.00 3.68 0.61
N TYR A 156 -11.56 2.45 0.45
CA TYR A 156 -12.27 1.27 0.91
C TYR A 156 -11.89 0.93 2.35
N PRO A 157 -12.83 0.43 3.17
CA PRO A 157 -12.53 0.02 4.54
C PRO A 157 -11.56 -1.17 4.58
N LEU A 158 -10.65 -1.12 5.56
CA LEU A 158 -9.72 -2.20 5.87
C LEU A 158 -10.02 -2.77 7.25
N GLU A 159 -10.07 -4.10 7.36
CA GLU A 159 -10.21 -4.82 8.61
C GLU A 159 -8.94 -5.63 8.91
N LEU A 160 -8.39 -5.45 10.11
CA LEU A 160 -7.30 -6.28 10.61
C LEU A 160 -7.87 -7.53 11.29
N VAL A 161 -7.48 -8.71 10.82
CA VAL A 161 -8.03 -9.99 11.28
C VAL A 161 -6.91 -10.98 11.64
N GLU A 162 -7.21 -11.92 12.53
CA GLU A 162 -6.33 -13.06 12.79
C GLU A 162 -6.44 -14.08 11.65
N VAL A 163 -5.30 -14.55 11.15
CA VAL A 163 -5.22 -15.53 10.06
C VAL A 163 -5.96 -16.82 10.45
N ASP A 164 -5.74 -17.33 11.66
CA ASP A 164 -6.36 -18.55 12.16
C ASP A 164 -7.89 -18.44 12.26
N ARG A 165 -8.40 -17.25 12.59
CA ARG A 165 -9.84 -16.99 12.64
C ARG A 165 -10.48 -17.05 11.25
N LEU A 166 -9.80 -16.49 10.25
CA LEU A 166 -10.25 -16.58 8.86
C LEU A 166 -10.23 -18.02 8.34
N GLU A 167 -9.18 -18.77 8.63
CA GLU A 167 -9.07 -20.16 8.20
C GLU A 167 -10.18 -21.04 8.80
N LYS A 168 -10.53 -20.83 10.08
CA LYS A 168 -11.62 -21.56 10.75
C LYS A 168 -13.00 -21.24 10.20
N SER A 169 -13.18 -20.11 9.55
CA SER A 169 -14.48 -19.72 8.96
C SER A 169 -14.88 -20.52 7.71
N LEU A 170 -13.99 -21.35 7.20
CA LEU A 170 -14.25 -22.27 6.07
C LEU A 170 -14.90 -23.59 6.49
N TYR A 171 -14.87 -23.90 7.79
CA TYR A 171 -15.42 -25.14 8.37
C TYR A 171 -16.61 -24.83 9.28
#